data_e9dde1680f98c9b4b67d358114a89db8
#
_entry.id   e9dde1680f98c9b4b67d358114a89db8
#
_cell.length_a   1.000
_cell.length_b   1.000
_cell.length_c   1.000
_cell.angle_alpha   90.00
_cell.angle_beta   90.00
_cell.angle_gamma   90.00
#
_symmetry.space_group_name_H-M   'P 1'
#
loop_
_entity.id
_entity.type
_entity.pdbx_description
1 polymer ?
#
loop_
_entity_poly.entity_id
_entity_poly.type
_entity_poly.pdbx_seq_one_letter_code
_entity_poly.pdbx_strand_id
1 'polypeptide(L)'
;DNVQRWGMGNVVVTCNEPSHIAAFEEWFDVVAVDAPCSGEGMFRKMEEAREEWSEASVVQCAARQRDILAEAWRALRPGGKLIYSTCTFNSEEDEGVVRWLTEEYGDELEAAERVEIDEAWGIRRSDIGSFQCFHFYPHLVRGEGFFAAVAVKRGGAVRRLTPKARRKPMAAIAAKEAAEVSRWMAGDRDMAYRLVGDMIYAYDAA
;
A
#
# COMPACT_ATOMS: atom_id res chain seq x y z
N ASP A 1 1.44 13.37 9.46
CA ASP A 1 0.56 13.77 10.58
C ASP A 1 -0.30 12.65 11.15
N ASN A 2 -0.99 11.82 10.33
CA ASN A 2 -1.87 10.74 10.83
C ASN A 2 -1.09 9.63 11.54
N VAL A 3 0.05 9.21 10.99
CA VAL A 3 0.92 8.20 11.60
C VAL A 3 1.52 8.72 12.91
N GLN A 4 1.93 10.00 12.95
CA GLN A 4 2.43 10.63 14.18
C GLN A 4 1.36 10.67 15.28
N ARG A 5 0.10 10.97 14.90
CA ARG A 5 -1.04 10.94 15.84
C ARG A 5 -1.35 9.54 16.34
N TRP A 6 -1.13 8.53 15.52
CA TRP A 6 -1.29 7.13 15.93
C TRP A 6 -0.25 6.72 16.97
N GLY A 7 0.99 7.24 16.90
CA GLY A 7 2.01 7.09 17.94
C GLY A 7 2.61 5.68 18.09
N MET A 8 2.41 4.80 17.11
CA MET A 8 3.01 3.47 17.12
C MET A 8 4.45 3.52 16.60
N GLY A 9 5.39 2.94 17.36
CA GLY A 9 6.81 2.94 17.01
C GLY A 9 7.23 1.97 15.90
N ASN A 10 6.31 1.11 15.45
CA ASN A 10 6.54 0.10 14.41
C ASN A 10 6.20 0.59 12.99
N VAL A 11 6.06 1.91 12.79
CA VAL A 11 5.73 2.50 11.49
C VAL A 11 6.88 3.36 10.99
N VAL A 12 7.31 3.11 9.76
CA VAL A 12 8.30 3.92 9.04
C VAL A 12 7.62 4.63 7.89
N VAL A 13 7.69 5.96 7.87
CA VAL A 13 7.18 6.79 6.77
C VAL A 13 8.32 7.16 5.86
N THR A 14 8.16 6.91 4.57
CA THR A 14 9.14 7.28 3.55
C THR A 14 8.46 8.01 2.41
N CYS A 15 9.24 8.77 1.65
CA CYS A 15 8.79 9.42 0.41
C CYS A 15 9.68 8.92 -0.72
N ASN A 16 9.17 7.96 -1.47
CA ASN A 16 9.92 7.26 -2.51
C ASN A 16 9.08 7.10 -3.78
N GLU A 17 9.74 6.98 -4.91
CA GLU A 17 9.13 6.47 -6.13
C GLU A 17 8.88 4.95 -5.99
N PRO A 18 7.84 4.39 -6.63
CA PRO A 18 7.52 2.96 -6.57
C PRO A 18 8.70 2.04 -6.92
N SER A 19 9.53 2.42 -7.88
CA SER A 19 10.74 1.71 -8.28
C SER A 19 11.77 1.54 -7.15
N HIS A 20 11.77 2.45 -6.16
CA HIS A 20 12.62 2.31 -4.98
C HIS A 20 12.12 1.20 -4.05
N ILE A 21 10.81 0.96 -4.00
CA ILE A 21 10.20 -0.12 -3.21
C ILE A 21 10.52 -1.48 -3.82
N ALA A 22 10.55 -1.59 -5.15
CA ALA A 22 10.92 -2.81 -5.84
C ALA A 22 12.35 -3.30 -5.55
N ALA A 23 13.23 -2.43 -5.01
CA ALA A 23 14.55 -2.84 -4.51
C ALA A 23 14.47 -3.78 -3.29
N PHE A 24 13.32 -3.87 -2.63
CA PHE A 24 12.99 -4.84 -1.57
C PHE A 24 12.33 -6.09 -2.15
N GLU A 25 12.92 -6.68 -3.17
CA GLU A 25 12.41 -7.85 -3.88
C GLU A 25 11.96 -8.96 -2.92
N GLU A 26 10.72 -9.43 -3.05
CA GLU A 26 10.11 -10.50 -2.24
C GLU A 26 10.20 -10.27 -0.70
N TRP A 27 10.13 -9.03 -0.28
CA TRP A 27 10.33 -8.66 1.13
C TRP A 27 9.04 -8.60 1.95
N PHE A 28 7.96 -8.05 1.38
CA PHE A 28 6.76 -7.71 2.14
C PHE A 28 5.74 -8.84 2.20
N ASP A 29 5.16 -9.08 3.37
CA ASP A 29 4.07 -10.03 3.59
C ASP A 29 2.77 -9.52 2.97
N VAL A 30 2.55 -8.22 3.04
CA VAL A 30 1.38 -7.51 2.47
C VAL A 30 1.85 -6.24 1.81
N VAL A 31 1.38 -6.00 0.59
CA VAL A 31 1.52 -4.72 -0.08
C VAL A 31 0.12 -4.19 -0.37
N ALA A 32 -0.20 -3.03 0.21
CA ALA A 32 -1.43 -2.32 -0.06
C ALA A 32 -1.11 -1.08 -0.91
N VAL A 33 -1.74 -1.00 -2.07
CA VAL A 33 -1.59 0.09 -3.02
C VAL A 33 -2.90 0.86 -3.07
N ASP A 34 -2.93 2.02 -2.42
CA ASP A 34 -3.98 3.02 -2.61
C ASP A 34 -3.52 3.93 -3.76
N ALA A 35 -4.01 3.62 -4.96
CA ALA A 35 -3.41 4.12 -6.18
C ALA A 35 -3.93 5.53 -6.56
N PRO A 36 -3.07 6.39 -7.14
CA PRO A 36 -3.56 7.61 -7.76
C PRO A 36 -4.53 7.26 -8.88
N CYS A 37 -5.70 7.88 -8.87
CA CYS A 37 -6.79 7.59 -9.80
C CYS A 37 -7.47 8.87 -10.31
N SER A 38 -8.39 8.74 -11.26
CA SER A 38 -9.15 9.87 -11.79
C SER A 38 -10.09 10.53 -10.77
N GLY A 39 -10.33 9.89 -9.63
CA GLY A 39 -10.95 10.51 -8.47
C GLY A 39 -12.47 10.70 -8.56
N GLU A 40 -13.18 9.87 -9.30
CA GLU A 40 -14.66 9.96 -9.44
C GLU A 40 -15.39 9.91 -8.09
N GLY A 41 -14.87 9.18 -7.12
CA GLY A 41 -15.37 9.16 -5.76
C GLY A 41 -15.30 10.50 -5.04
N MET A 42 -14.46 11.42 -5.51
CA MET A 42 -14.33 12.76 -4.94
C MET A 42 -15.29 13.80 -5.49
N PHE A 43 -16.05 13.48 -6.54
CA PHE A 43 -16.94 14.42 -7.24
C PHE A 43 -17.98 15.09 -6.36
N ARG A 44 -18.38 14.48 -5.25
CA ARG A 44 -19.31 15.07 -4.30
C ARG A 44 -18.67 16.02 -3.29
N LYS A 45 -17.36 15.89 -3.08
CA LYS A 45 -16.61 16.69 -2.10
C LYS A 45 -15.83 17.83 -2.72
N MET A 46 -15.33 17.63 -3.94
CA MET A 46 -14.40 18.53 -4.60
C MET A 46 -14.92 18.83 -6.00
N GLU A 47 -15.25 20.08 -6.25
CA GLU A 47 -15.70 20.54 -7.56
C GLU A 47 -14.54 20.47 -8.58
N GLU A 48 -13.34 20.77 -8.13
CA GLU A 48 -12.12 20.70 -8.91
C GLU A 48 -11.89 19.28 -9.48
N ALA A 49 -12.22 18.23 -8.73
CA ALA A 49 -12.11 16.86 -9.21
C ALA A 49 -12.98 16.57 -10.44
N ARG A 50 -14.13 17.26 -10.58
CA ARG A 50 -14.98 17.15 -11.78
C ARG A 50 -14.39 17.92 -12.96
N GLU A 51 -13.78 19.06 -12.69
CA GLU A 51 -13.18 19.93 -13.73
C GLU A 51 -11.92 19.30 -14.31
N GLU A 52 -11.14 18.60 -13.48
CA GLU A 52 -9.89 17.93 -13.88
C GLU A 52 -10.14 16.56 -14.53
N TRP A 53 -11.30 15.98 -14.33
CA TRP A 53 -11.63 14.66 -14.88
C TRP A 53 -11.78 14.69 -16.39
N SER A 54 -11.23 13.68 -17.06
CA SER A 54 -11.39 13.44 -18.49
C SER A 54 -11.13 11.97 -18.81
N GLU A 55 -11.65 11.47 -19.92
CA GLU A 55 -11.32 10.13 -20.40
C GLU A 55 -9.80 9.93 -20.59
N ALA A 56 -9.10 10.99 -21.00
CA ALA A 56 -7.65 10.96 -21.13
C ALA A 56 -6.95 10.80 -19.77
N SER A 57 -7.44 11.46 -18.71
CA SER A 57 -6.90 11.30 -17.36
C SER A 57 -7.14 9.90 -16.81
N VAL A 58 -8.29 9.28 -17.08
CA VAL A 58 -8.59 7.88 -16.73
C VAL A 58 -7.56 6.93 -17.35
N VAL A 59 -7.28 7.05 -18.66
CA VAL A 59 -6.30 6.21 -19.35
C VAL A 59 -4.89 6.41 -18.77
N GLN A 60 -4.50 7.65 -18.47
CA GLN A 60 -3.19 7.96 -17.86
C GLN A 60 -3.09 7.39 -16.44
N CYS A 61 -4.14 7.51 -15.64
CA CYS A 61 -4.18 6.94 -14.31
C CYS A 61 -4.07 5.41 -14.36
N ALA A 62 -4.84 4.74 -15.22
CA ALA A 62 -4.76 3.29 -15.39
C ALA A 62 -3.35 2.82 -15.80
N ALA A 63 -2.67 3.54 -16.71
CA ALA A 63 -1.29 3.24 -17.07
C ALA A 63 -0.34 3.38 -15.86
N ARG A 64 -0.45 4.49 -15.12
CA ARG A 64 0.36 4.74 -13.92
C ARG A 64 0.12 3.70 -12.82
N GLN A 65 -1.12 3.26 -12.65
CA GLN A 65 -1.49 2.21 -11.69
C GLN A 65 -0.82 0.89 -12.03
N ARG A 66 -0.76 0.52 -13.32
CA ARG A 66 -0.05 -0.68 -13.79
C ARG A 66 1.44 -0.61 -13.46
N ASP A 67 2.09 0.53 -13.70
CA ASP A 67 3.50 0.73 -13.37
C ASP A 67 3.75 0.58 -11.86
N ILE A 68 2.91 1.18 -11.02
CA ILE A 68 3.01 1.07 -9.56
C ILE A 68 2.81 -0.39 -9.10
N LEU A 69 1.82 -1.06 -9.66
CA LEU A 69 1.50 -2.45 -9.27
C LEU A 69 2.56 -3.44 -9.74
N ALA A 70 3.22 -3.21 -10.87
CA ALA A 70 4.37 -4.01 -11.29
C ALA A 70 5.50 -3.97 -10.27
N GLU A 71 5.83 -2.77 -9.75
CA GLU A 71 6.86 -2.60 -8.73
C GLU A 71 6.42 -3.18 -7.37
N ALA A 72 5.14 -3.01 -7.02
CA ALA A 72 4.54 -3.61 -5.81
C ALA A 72 4.58 -5.15 -5.86
N TRP A 73 4.30 -5.74 -7.02
CA TRP A 73 4.35 -7.19 -7.23
C TRP A 73 5.75 -7.77 -7.02
N ARG A 74 6.77 -7.07 -7.50
CA ARG A 74 8.17 -7.47 -7.28
C ARG A 74 8.57 -7.46 -5.81
N ALA A 75 8.07 -6.47 -5.06
CA ALA A 75 8.34 -6.31 -3.65
C ALA A 75 7.58 -7.30 -2.75
N LEU A 76 6.48 -7.86 -3.26
CA LEU A 76 5.65 -8.82 -2.55
C LEU A 76 6.31 -10.20 -2.55
N ARG A 77 6.45 -10.82 -1.36
CA ARG A 77 7.01 -12.17 -1.24
C ARG A 77 6.06 -13.25 -1.74
N PRO A 78 6.56 -14.44 -2.09
CA PRO A 78 5.72 -15.62 -2.29
C PRO A 78 4.83 -15.88 -1.06
N GLY A 79 3.55 -16.18 -1.27
CA GLY A 79 2.54 -16.28 -0.21
C GLY A 79 2.09 -14.94 0.39
N GLY A 80 2.60 -13.81 -0.12
CA GLY A 80 2.20 -12.47 0.29
C GLY A 80 0.87 -12.05 -0.32
N LYS A 81 0.22 -11.07 0.30
CA LYS A 81 -1.10 -10.56 -0.10
C LYS A 81 -0.98 -9.20 -0.76
N LEU A 82 -1.49 -9.06 -1.98
CA LEU A 82 -1.68 -7.78 -2.65
C LEU A 82 -3.07 -7.26 -2.36
N ILE A 83 -3.16 -5.99 -1.97
CA ILE A 83 -4.41 -5.23 -1.87
C ILE A 83 -4.26 -4.03 -2.80
N TYR A 84 -5.15 -3.89 -3.76
CA TYR A 84 -5.23 -2.76 -4.68
C TYR A 84 -6.49 -1.98 -4.41
N SER A 85 -6.41 -0.67 -4.34
CA SER A 85 -7.57 0.20 -4.12
C SER A 85 -7.50 1.49 -4.93
N THR A 86 -8.66 2.04 -5.25
CA THR A 86 -8.85 3.34 -5.88
C THR A 86 -10.04 4.06 -5.25
N CYS A 87 -10.09 5.38 -5.38
CA CYS A 87 -11.28 6.17 -5.07
C CYS A 87 -12.08 6.51 -6.34
N THR A 88 -12.09 5.62 -7.32
CA THR A 88 -12.91 5.73 -8.55
C THR A 88 -13.85 4.53 -8.66
N PHE A 89 -14.66 4.48 -9.69
CA PHE A 89 -15.57 3.37 -9.98
C PHE A 89 -15.72 3.12 -11.49
N ASN A 90 -14.82 3.67 -12.30
CA ASN A 90 -14.77 3.34 -13.72
C ASN A 90 -14.03 2.02 -13.96
N SER A 91 -14.47 1.29 -14.96
CA SER A 91 -13.96 -0.04 -15.25
C SER A 91 -12.53 -0.07 -15.83
N GLU A 92 -12.01 1.05 -16.32
CA GLU A 92 -10.65 1.11 -16.88
C GLU A 92 -9.59 1.03 -15.77
N GLU A 93 -9.83 1.79 -14.70
CA GLU A 93 -8.93 1.86 -13.54
C GLU A 93 -9.16 0.72 -12.55
N ASP A 94 -10.38 0.19 -12.46
CA ASP A 94 -10.72 -0.86 -11.51
C ASP A 94 -10.53 -2.25 -12.15
N GLU A 95 -11.52 -2.78 -12.84
CA GLU A 95 -11.46 -4.12 -13.43
C GLU A 95 -10.42 -4.23 -14.53
N GLY A 96 -10.18 -3.16 -15.28
CA GLY A 96 -9.20 -3.15 -16.38
C GLY A 96 -7.78 -3.36 -15.88
N VAL A 97 -7.43 -2.73 -14.76
CA VAL A 97 -6.12 -2.92 -14.11
C VAL A 97 -6.01 -4.31 -13.48
N VAL A 98 -7.09 -4.81 -12.86
CA VAL A 98 -7.11 -6.17 -12.29
C VAL A 98 -7.01 -7.24 -13.37
N ARG A 99 -7.67 -7.06 -14.52
CA ARG A 99 -7.51 -7.97 -15.68
C ARG A 99 -6.07 -7.99 -16.18
N TRP A 100 -5.47 -6.81 -16.34
CA TRP A 100 -4.06 -6.71 -16.71
C TRP A 100 -3.15 -7.44 -15.71
N LEU A 101 -3.33 -7.30 -14.40
CA LEU A 101 -2.58 -8.06 -13.39
C LEU A 101 -2.79 -9.57 -13.55
N THR A 102 -4.01 -10.00 -13.87
CA THR A 102 -4.32 -11.42 -14.10
C THR A 102 -3.67 -11.96 -15.38
N GLU A 103 -3.58 -11.13 -16.42
CA GLU A 103 -2.93 -11.49 -17.68
C GLU A 103 -1.41 -11.56 -17.54
N GLU A 104 -0.82 -10.59 -16.82
CA GLU A 104 0.63 -10.47 -16.65
C GLU A 104 1.21 -11.50 -15.66
N TYR A 105 0.50 -11.72 -14.54
CA TYR A 105 1.00 -12.53 -13.41
C TYR A 105 0.12 -13.75 -13.09
N GLY A 106 -0.77 -14.17 -13.99
CA GLY A 106 -1.78 -15.22 -13.71
C GLY A 106 -1.19 -16.51 -13.17
N ASP A 107 -0.03 -16.94 -13.69
CA ASP A 107 0.66 -18.14 -13.22
C ASP A 107 1.24 -18.01 -11.80
N GLU A 108 1.46 -16.77 -11.35
CA GLU A 108 1.94 -16.45 -10.02
C GLU A 108 0.80 -16.07 -9.05
N LEU A 109 -0.44 -15.99 -9.52
CA LEU A 109 -1.59 -15.62 -8.72
C LEU A 109 -2.26 -16.83 -8.07
N GLU A 110 -2.71 -16.61 -6.84
CA GLU A 110 -3.54 -17.54 -6.08
C GLU A 110 -4.69 -16.74 -5.44
N ALA A 111 -5.87 -17.36 -5.36
CA ALA A 111 -7.00 -16.72 -4.71
C ALA A 111 -6.74 -16.55 -3.22
N ALA A 112 -6.99 -15.36 -2.71
CA ALA A 112 -7.01 -15.11 -1.27
C ALA A 112 -8.16 -15.90 -0.61
N GLU A 113 -8.01 -16.17 0.70
CA GLU A 113 -9.14 -16.68 1.49
C GLU A 113 -10.37 -15.79 1.26
N ARG A 114 -11.53 -16.44 1.10
CA ARG A 114 -12.77 -15.72 0.79
C ARG A 114 -13.13 -14.73 1.88
N VAL A 115 -13.23 -13.47 1.48
CA VAL A 115 -13.72 -12.41 2.36
C VAL A 115 -15.25 -12.49 2.39
N GLU A 116 -15.81 -12.79 3.54
CA GLU A 116 -17.26 -12.78 3.75
C GLU A 116 -17.73 -11.34 3.97
N ILE A 117 -18.74 -10.93 3.21
CA ILE A 117 -19.41 -9.63 3.33
C ILE A 117 -20.90 -9.84 3.56
N ASP A 118 -21.47 -9.08 4.47
CA ASP A 118 -22.93 -9.06 4.68
C ASP A 118 -23.59 -8.28 3.52
N GLU A 119 -24.58 -8.86 2.88
CA GLU A 119 -25.36 -8.23 1.81
C GLU A 119 -26.00 -6.90 2.26
N ALA A 120 -26.33 -6.78 3.53
CA ALA A 120 -26.89 -5.56 4.13
C ALA A 120 -25.92 -4.38 4.09
N TRP A 121 -24.60 -4.63 3.93
CA TRP A 121 -23.62 -3.55 3.78
C TRP A 121 -23.68 -2.84 2.43
N GLY A 122 -24.37 -3.41 1.44
CA GLY A 122 -24.52 -2.83 0.10
C GLY A 122 -23.27 -2.92 -0.76
N ILE A 123 -22.21 -3.59 -0.32
CA ILE A 123 -20.96 -3.79 -1.07
C ILE A 123 -21.25 -4.74 -2.23
N ARG A 124 -20.85 -4.36 -3.44
CA ARG A 124 -20.95 -5.23 -4.61
C ARG A 124 -19.65 -5.97 -4.81
N ARG A 125 -19.76 -7.29 -4.99
CA ARG A 125 -18.63 -8.16 -5.25
C ARG A 125 -18.61 -8.56 -6.71
N SER A 126 -17.40 -8.58 -7.29
CA SER A 126 -17.07 -9.25 -8.53
C SER A 126 -15.73 -9.98 -8.35
N ASP A 127 -15.52 -11.07 -9.10
CA ASP A 127 -14.25 -11.80 -9.05
C ASP A 127 -13.65 -11.80 -10.46
N ILE A 128 -12.34 -11.54 -10.55
CA ILE A 128 -11.59 -11.50 -11.81
C ILE A 128 -10.35 -12.36 -11.65
N GLY A 129 -10.32 -13.52 -12.32
CA GLY A 129 -9.25 -14.49 -12.12
C GLY A 129 -9.17 -14.91 -10.65
N SER A 130 -8.00 -14.72 -10.04
CA SER A 130 -7.76 -14.99 -8.61
C SER A 130 -8.09 -13.80 -7.69
N PHE A 131 -8.48 -12.65 -8.24
CA PHE A 131 -8.84 -11.46 -7.46
C PHE A 131 -10.28 -11.49 -6.97
N GLN A 132 -10.46 -11.18 -5.70
CA GLN A 132 -11.76 -10.80 -5.12
C GLN A 132 -11.85 -9.28 -5.19
N CYS A 133 -12.87 -8.78 -5.91
CA CYS A 133 -13.08 -7.35 -6.14
C CYS A 133 -14.33 -6.88 -5.41
N PHE A 134 -14.24 -5.71 -4.79
CA PHE A 134 -15.28 -5.11 -3.97
C PHE A 134 -15.52 -3.67 -4.41
N HIS A 135 -16.79 -3.34 -4.71
CA HIS A 135 -17.23 -2.00 -5.11
C HIS A 135 -18.08 -1.38 -4.01
N PHE A 136 -17.69 -0.19 -3.63
CA PHE A 136 -18.39 0.63 -2.63
C PHE A 136 -19.05 1.81 -3.35
N TYR A 137 -20.17 1.56 -4.01
CA TYR A 137 -20.87 2.60 -4.74
C TYR A 137 -21.59 3.55 -3.80
N PRO A 138 -21.50 4.89 -4.00
CA PRO A 138 -22.06 5.89 -3.09
C PRO A 138 -23.60 5.89 -3.00
N HIS A 139 -24.30 5.21 -3.89
CA HIS A 139 -25.75 5.02 -3.82
C HIS A 139 -26.17 3.76 -3.04
N LEU A 140 -25.22 2.89 -2.68
CA LEU A 140 -25.47 1.65 -1.94
C LEU A 140 -24.84 1.68 -0.54
N VAL A 141 -23.70 2.35 -0.38
CA VAL A 141 -22.99 2.46 0.88
C VAL A 141 -22.77 3.93 1.26
N ARG A 142 -22.66 4.21 2.56
CA ARG A 142 -22.27 5.53 3.04
C ARG A 142 -20.79 5.77 2.75
N GLY A 143 -20.48 6.61 1.78
CA GLY A 143 -19.11 6.93 1.37
C GLY A 143 -19.08 7.67 0.05
N GLU A 144 -17.88 7.94 -0.45
CA GLU A 144 -17.66 8.73 -1.65
C GLU A 144 -17.47 7.88 -2.91
N GLY A 145 -17.34 6.59 -2.76
CA GLY A 145 -16.97 5.65 -3.81
C GLY A 145 -15.56 5.11 -3.59
N PHE A 146 -15.44 3.80 -3.73
CA PHE A 146 -14.19 3.10 -3.50
C PHE A 146 -14.21 1.75 -4.20
N PHE A 147 -13.07 1.33 -4.69
CA PHE A 147 -12.85 0.00 -5.19
C PHE A 147 -11.71 -0.65 -4.43
N ALA A 148 -11.81 -1.95 -4.18
CA ALA A 148 -10.73 -2.74 -3.63
C ALA A 148 -10.66 -4.11 -4.28
N ALA A 149 -9.45 -4.59 -4.56
CA ALA A 149 -9.20 -5.93 -5.06
C ALA A 149 -8.10 -6.61 -4.23
N VAL A 150 -8.25 -7.91 -3.98
CA VAL A 150 -7.29 -8.69 -3.20
C VAL A 150 -6.98 -10.01 -3.88
N ALA A 151 -5.69 -10.34 -3.92
CA ALA A 151 -5.17 -11.66 -4.32
C ALA A 151 -3.91 -12.00 -3.53
N VAL A 152 -3.44 -13.23 -3.67
CA VAL A 152 -2.22 -13.73 -3.05
C VAL A 152 -1.21 -14.07 -4.15
N LYS A 153 0.05 -13.70 -3.95
CA LYS A 153 1.14 -14.21 -4.77
C LYS A 153 1.37 -15.66 -4.41
N ARG A 154 1.36 -16.55 -5.40
CA ARG A 154 1.49 -18.00 -5.17
C ARG A 154 2.65 -18.31 -4.26
N GLY A 155 2.42 -19.18 -3.29
CA GLY A 155 3.41 -19.60 -2.32
C GLY A 155 4.61 -20.31 -2.98
N GLY A 156 5.78 -20.08 -2.44
CA GLY A 156 7.04 -20.67 -2.87
C GLY A 156 8.06 -20.66 -1.74
N ALA A 157 9.30 -21.04 -2.02
CA ALA A 157 10.36 -20.94 -1.04
C ALA A 157 10.62 -19.46 -0.71
N VAL A 158 10.33 -19.06 0.52
CA VAL A 158 10.63 -17.71 1.00
C VAL A 158 12.15 -17.51 0.98
N ARG A 159 12.63 -16.69 0.08
CA ARG A 159 14.02 -16.29 0.04
C ARG A 159 14.29 -15.37 1.24
N ARG A 160 14.94 -15.87 2.27
CA ARG A 160 15.45 -15.00 3.33
C ARG A 160 16.52 -14.08 2.74
N LEU A 161 16.11 -12.89 2.37
CA LEU A 161 17.04 -11.84 1.97
C LEU A 161 17.78 -11.39 3.23
N THR A 162 19.03 -11.82 3.37
CA THR A 162 19.97 -11.15 4.26
C THR A 162 20.26 -9.78 3.63
N PRO A 163 19.90 -8.66 4.26
CA PRO A 163 20.23 -7.36 3.74
C PRO A 163 21.76 -7.30 3.52
N LYS A 164 22.18 -7.19 2.28
CA LYS A 164 23.59 -6.85 2.01
C LYS A 164 23.75 -5.42 2.52
N ALA A 165 24.33 -5.29 3.69
CA ALA A 165 24.65 -4.00 4.29
C ALA A 165 25.65 -3.25 3.38
N ARG A 166 25.13 -2.58 2.35
CA ARG A 166 25.92 -1.75 1.42
C ARG A 166 26.01 -0.28 1.85
N ARG A 167 25.36 0.11 2.94
CA ARG A 167 25.43 1.48 3.47
C ARG A 167 26.13 1.46 4.82
N LYS A 168 26.93 2.50 5.07
CA LYS A 168 27.44 2.76 6.42
C LYS A 168 26.25 2.75 7.37
N PRO A 169 26.31 1.99 8.47
CA PRO A 169 25.24 2.02 9.45
C PRO A 169 25.01 3.47 9.89
N MET A 170 23.75 3.84 10.06
CA MET A 170 23.40 5.16 10.59
C MET A 170 24.13 5.35 11.95
N ALA A 171 24.69 6.52 12.15
CA ALA A 171 25.42 6.81 13.38
C ALA A 171 24.48 6.68 14.59
N ALA A 172 24.91 5.94 15.60
CA ALA A 172 24.23 5.94 16.88
C ALA A 172 24.49 7.30 17.55
N ILE A 173 23.49 7.84 18.27
CA ILE A 173 23.67 9.02 19.10
C ILE A 173 24.36 8.65 20.41
N ALA A 174 24.96 9.64 21.08
CA ALA A 174 25.58 9.42 22.38
C ALA A 174 24.53 8.98 23.42
N ALA A 175 24.94 8.14 24.38
CA ALA A 175 24.03 7.62 25.42
C ALA A 175 23.34 8.74 26.22
N LYS A 176 24.02 9.88 26.43
CA LYS A 176 23.45 11.06 27.09
C LYS A 176 22.30 11.67 26.29
N GLU A 177 22.48 11.78 24.97
CA GLU A 177 21.45 12.32 24.06
C GLU A 177 20.25 11.34 23.94
N ALA A 178 20.55 10.04 23.86
CA ALA A 178 19.52 9.00 23.87
C ALA A 178 18.65 9.07 25.15
N ALA A 179 19.30 9.23 26.30
CA ALA A 179 18.61 9.38 27.59
C ALA A 179 17.77 10.66 27.69
N GLU A 180 18.19 11.74 27.03
CA GLU A 180 17.43 12.98 26.95
C GLU A 180 16.20 12.82 26.05
N VAL A 181 16.39 12.28 24.84
CA VAL A 181 15.30 12.03 23.88
C VAL A 181 14.27 11.04 24.46
N SER A 182 14.71 10.00 25.17
CA SER A 182 13.81 8.99 25.76
C SER A 182 12.83 9.58 26.78
N ARG A 183 13.17 10.72 27.43
CA ARG A 183 12.25 11.42 28.35
C ARG A 183 11.01 12.00 27.65
N TRP A 184 11.10 12.23 26.33
CA TRP A 184 10.02 12.75 25.51
C TRP A 184 9.12 11.62 24.96
N MET A 185 9.55 10.37 25.11
CA MET A 185 8.82 9.20 24.64
C MET A 185 7.98 8.61 25.79
N ALA A 186 6.70 8.43 25.55
CA ALA A 186 5.83 7.75 26.51
C ALA A 186 5.97 6.22 26.38
N GLY A 187 6.28 5.54 27.48
CA GLY A 187 6.27 4.07 27.57
C GLY A 187 7.64 3.45 27.81
N ASP A 188 7.62 2.21 28.29
CA ASP A 188 8.79 1.41 28.68
C ASP A 188 9.25 0.54 27.49
N ARG A 189 9.50 1.17 26.32
CA ARG A 189 9.91 0.49 25.10
C ARG A 189 11.43 0.58 24.94
N ASP A 190 12.04 -0.54 24.55
CA ASP A 190 13.45 -0.57 24.15
C ASP A 190 13.59 0.10 22.77
N MET A 191 14.03 1.36 22.78
CA MET A 191 14.14 2.19 21.59
C MET A 191 15.59 2.33 21.15
N ALA A 192 15.85 2.11 19.87
CA ALA A 192 17.11 2.46 19.23
C ALA A 192 17.02 3.87 18.63
N TYR A 193 18.12 4.62 18.73
CA TYR A 193 18.21 5.98 18.23
C TYR A 193 19.33 6.11 17.20
N ARG A 194 19.07 6.81 16.10
CA ARG A 194 20.04 7.05 15.03
C ARG A 194 19.98 8.48 14.55
N LEU A 195 21.14 9.02 14.23
CA LEU A 195 21.27 10.37 13.65
C LEU A 195 21.30 10.27 12.12
N VAL A 196 20.44 11.03 11.46
CA VAL A 196 20.42 11.20 10.00
C VAL A 196 20.35 12.68 9.68
N GLY A 197 21.44 13.23 9.19
CA GLY A 197 21.58 14.68 9.08
C GLY A 197 21.59 15.33 10.46
N ASP A 198 20.65 16.21 10.69
CA ASP A 198 20.40 16.94 11.95
C ASP A 198 19.21 16.38 12.74
N MET A 199 18.61 15.28 12.29
CA MET A 199 17.44 14.66 12.90
C MET A 199 17.76 13.36 13.62
N ILE A 200 17.18 13.18 14.80
CA ILE A 200 17.23 11.92 15.55
C ILE A 200 15.99 11.09 15.23
N TYR A 201 16.22 9.87 14.75
CA TYR A 201 15.18 8.88 14.52
C TYR A 201 15.16 7.89 15.67
N ALA A 202 13.98 7.68 16.23
CA ALA A 202 13.70 6.64 17.23
C ALA A 202 12.87 5.53 16.61
N TYR A 203 13.25 4.28 16.83
CA TYR A 203 12.51 3.11 16.37
C TYR A 203 12.64 1.97 17.38
N ASP A 204 11.73 1.01 17.33
CA ASP A 204 11.76 -0.16 18.19
C ASP A 204 13.04 -0.97 17.96
N ALA A 205 13.76 -1.33 19.03
CA ALA A 205 15.05 -2.01 18.96
C ALA A 205 14.94 -3.53 18.71
N ALA A 206 13.71 -4.08 18.76
CA ALA A 206 13.41 -5.51 18.61
C ALA A 206 13.43 -5.99 17.14
#